data_e41158c96151655f52ade8635eee41a0
#
_entry.id   e41158c96151655f52ade8635eee41a0
#
_cell.length_a   1.000
_cell.length_b   1.000
_cell.length_c   1.000
_cell.angle_alpha   90.00
_cell.angle_beta   90.00
_cell.angle_gamma   90.00
#
_symmetry.space_group_name_H-M   'P 1'
#
loop_
_entity.id
_entity.type
_entity.pdbx_description
1 polymer ?
#
loop_
_entity_poly.entity_id
_entity_poly.type
_entity_poly.pdbx_seq_one_letter_code
_entity_poly.pdbx_strand_id
1 'polypeptide(L)'
;MACRCKNSAPFKYSFMKYFVADFKIVCEAEQLQVARELLSAAACEAGFEAFEDSDEGLQGYVQRPMYDKEALDASIADYMPDGVSVSYEVEEVPDQDWNQGWEDEGFEPIGVNENLVIYDAKHTDREMFAGDDGVMRIFIEARNAFGTGTHQTTRMILRRLLGMDVHGKSVLDCGCGTGILGITASRLGADPVLGYDIDEWSADNAQHNAALNGVENMDVLLGDASVLDNVEDRFDIVIANINRNILIADMPAFRAHMKEGARLILSGFYEADVPMIEAATKEQGLALCDVVTDEDWACALFK
;
A
#
# COMPACT_ATOMS: atom_id res chain seq x y z
N MET A 1 7.66 3.94 28.32
CA MET A 1 6.98 2.73 28.88
C MET A 1 6.80 1.78 27.72
N ALA A 2 7.43 0.63 27.75
CA ALA A 2 7.35 -0.32 26.64
C ALA A 2 5.91 -0.86 26.50
N CYS A 3 5.37 -0.81 25.29
CA CYS A 3 4.07 -1.37 24.95
C CYS A 3 4.07 -2.88 25.28
N ARG A 4 3.20 -3.33 26.18
CA ARG A 4 3.07 -4.74 26.55
C ARG A 4 2.15 -5.43 25.57
N CYS A 5 2.70 -5.93 24.47
CA CYS A 5 2.00 -6.92 23.65
C CYS A 5 1.89 -8.25 24.41
N LYS A 6 0.68 -8.71 24.68
CA LYS A 6 0.45 -10.06 25.16
C LYS A 6 0.75 -11.03 24.02
N ASN A 7 1.71 -11.95 24.25
CA ASN A 7 2.04 -13.05 23.34
C ASN A 7 0.77 -13.80 22.91
N SER A 8 0.29 -13.52 21.70
CA SER A 8 -0.62 -14.37 20.97
C SER A 8 0.20 -15.24 20.02
N ALA A 9 -0.14 -16.53 19.95
CA ALA A 9 0.52 -17.49 19.06
C ALA A 9 0.54 -16.96 17.62
N PRO A 10 1.57 -17.27 16.81
CA PRO A 10 1.67 -16.76 15.47
C PRO A 10 0.50 -17.29 14.64
N PHE A 11 -0.39 -16.38 14.24
CA PHE A 11 -1.33 -16.67 13.17
C PHE A 11 -0.48 -16.87 11.91
N LYS A 12 -0.52 -18.08 11.36
CA LYS A 12 0.04 -18.36 10.03
C LYS A 12 -0.86 -17.69 9.01
N TYR A 13 -0.59 -16.44 8.68
CA TYR A 13 -1.08 -15.86 7.43
C TYR A 13 -0.29 -16.52 6.28
N SER A 14 -1.01 -17.29 5.49
CA SER A 14 -0.53 -17.83 4.23
C SER A 14 -0.37 -16.64 3.28
N PHE A 15 0.82 -16.45 2.72
CA PHE A 15 1.04 -15.59 1.56
C PHE A 15 -0.12 -15.74 0.59
N MET A 16 -0.64 -14.63 0.05
CA MET A 16 -1.54 -14.70 -1.09
C MET A 16 -0.73 -15.18 -2.29
N LYS A 17 -0.58 -16.51 -2.39
CA LYS A 17 0.10 -17.15 -3.50
C LYS A 17 -0.83 -17.14 -4.70
N TYR A 18 -0.29 -16.70 -5.80
CA TYR A 18 -0.99 -16.70 -7.07
C TYR A 18 -0.63 -17.95 -7.87
N PHE A 19 -1.61 -18.43 -8.63
CA PHE A 19 -1.37 -19.26 -9.78
C PHE A 19 -1.44 -18.42 -11.05
N VAL A 20 -0.57 -18.71 -12.01
CA VAL A 20 -0.66 -18.24 -13.38
C VAL A 20 -1.14 -19.40 -14.25
N ALA A 21 -2.17 -19.14 -15.04
CA ALA A 21 -2.63 -20.04 -16.07
C ALA A 21 -2.16 -19.50 -17.44
N ASP A 22 -1.36 -20.27 -18.14
CA ASP A 22 -0.97 -19.98 -19.53
C ASP A 22 -1.96 -20.65 -20.48
N PHE A 23 -2.87 -19.85 -21.03
CA PHE A 23 -3.91 -20.30 -21.93
C PHE A 23 -3.46 -20.23 -23.38
N LYS A 24 -3.53 -21.36 -24.09
CA LYS A 24 -3.28 -21.46 -25.51
C LYS A 24 -4.59 -21.58 -26.28
N ILE A 25 -4.82 -20.66 -27.21
CA ILE A 25 -6.03 -20.55 -28.00
C ILE A 25 -5.71 -21.04 -29.41
N VAL A 26 -6.43 -22.03 -29.87
CA VAL A 26 -6.37 -22.52 -31.28
C VAL A 26 -7.66 -22.15 -31.99
N CYS A 27 -7.55 -21.19 -32.89
CA CYS A 27 -8.67 -20.70 -33.72
C CYS A 27 -8.14 -20.08 -35.02
N GLU A 28 -9.04 -19.62 -35.91
CA GLU A 28 -8.64 -18.80 -37.06
C GLU A 28 -8.15 -17.42 -36.58
N ALA A 29 -7.15 -16.85 -37.29
CA ALA A 29 -6.48 -15.63 -36.89
C ALA A 29 -7.43 -14.43 -36.66
N GLU A 30 -8.51 -14.36 -37.43
CA GLU A 30 -9.53 -13.31 -37.30
C GLU A 30 -10.37 -13.43 -36.01
N GLN A 31 -10.38 -14.59 -35.39
CA GLN A 31 -11.17 -14.88 -34.18
C GLN A 31 -10.36 -14.74 -32.89
N LEU A 32 -9.03 -14.65 -32.97
CA LEU A 32 -8.14 -14.70 -31.79
C LEU A 32 -8.48 -13.62 -30.76
N GLN A 33 -8.71 -12.38 -31.17
CA GLN A 33 -9.01 -11.30 -30.26
C GLN A 33 -10.35 -11.52 -29.54
N VAL A 34 -11.36 -11.93 -30.25
CA VAL A 34 -12.68 -12.25 -29.67
C VAL A 34 -12.57 -13.44 -28.70
N ALA A 35 -11.77 -14.45 -29.08
CA ALA A 35 -11.54 -15.62 -28.24
C ALA A 35 -10.81 -15.24 -26.92
N ARG A 36 -9.86 -14.31 -26.97
CA ARG A 36 -9.20 -13.75 -25.76
C ARG A 36 -10.19 -13.04 -24.85
N GLU A 37 -11.06 -12.20 -25.40
CA GLU A 37 -12.07 -11.47 -24.62
C GLU A 37 -13.07 -12.43 -23.95
N LEU A 38 -13.53 -13.43 -24.68
CA LEU A 38 -14.43 -14.45 -24.14
C LEU A 38 -13.74 -15.32 -23.08
N LEU A 39 -12.48 -15.69 -23.32
CA LEU A 39 -11.70 -16.47 -22.36
C LEU A 39 -11.43 -15.68 -21.08
N SER A 40 -11.11 -14.40 -21.19
CA SER A 40 -10.97 -13.52 -20.01
C SER A 40 -12.26 -13.46 -19.19
N ALA A 41 -13.42 -13.34 -19.87
CA ALA A 41 -14.71 -13.34 -19.20
C ALA A 41 -14.99 -14.69 -18.50
N ALA A 42 -14.73 -15.81 -19.18
CA ALA A 42 -14.88 -17.15 -18.62
C ALA A 42 -13.98 -17.36 -17.39
N ALA A 43 -12.72 -16.96 -17.48
CA ALA A 43 -11.76 -17.08 -16.39
C ALA A 43 -12.08 -16.13 -15.22
N CYS A 44 -12.60 -14.91 -15.47
CA CYS A 44 -13.12 -14.04 -14.41
C CYS A 44 -14.22 -14.71 -13.58
N GLU A 45 -15.16 -15.44 -14.21
CA GLU A 45 -16.20 -16.18 -13.47
C GLU A 45 -15.60 -17.31 -12.60
N ALA A 46 -14.45 -17.86 -13.00
CA ALA A 46 -13.69 -18.84 -12.24
C ALA A 46 -12.70 -18.23 -11.23
N GLY A 47 -12.78 -16.91 -10.97
CA GLY A 47 -12.02 -16.21 -9.94
C GLY A 47 -10.69 -15.61 -10.38
N PHE A 48 -10.36 -15.62 -11.68
CA PHE A 48 -9.19 -14.93 -12.21
C PHE A 48 -9.42 -13.41 -12.21
N GLU A 49 -8.39 -12.63 -11.85
CA GLU A 49 -8.55 -11.19 -11.60
C GLU A 49 -7.63 -10.29 -12.45
N ALA A 50 -6.61 -10.87 -13.10
CA ALA A 50 -5.72 -10.14 -13.99
C ALA A 50 -5.36 -10.97 -15.21
N PHE A 51 -5.13 -10.31 -16.36
CA PHE A 51 -4.84 -10.97 -17.63
C PHE A 51 -3.80 -10.20 -18.41
N GLU A 52 -2.95 -10.95 -19.12
CA GLU A 52 -1.96 -10.44 -20.07
C GLU A 52 -2.05 -11.21 -21.40
N ASP A 53 -2.02 -10.49 -22.51
CA ASP A 53 -2.01 -11.12 -23.84
C ASP A 53 -0.67 -11.83 -24.08
N SER A 54 -0.71 -13.07 -24.57
CA SER A 54 0.46 -13.80 -25.03
C SER A 54 0.40 -14.06 -26.54
N ASP A 55 1.52 -14.46 -27.14
CA ASP A 55 1.57 -14.72 -28.60
C ASP A 55 0.57 -15.82 -29.02
N GLU A 56 0.38 -16.84 -28.18
CA GLU A 56 -0.47 -18.01 -28.46
C GLU A 56 -1.84 -17.94 -27.79
N GLY A 57 -2.12 -16.90 -26.98
CA GLY A 57 -3.37 -16.80 -26.24
C GLY A 57 -3.40 -15.73 -25.17
N LEU A 58 -3.45 -16.14 -23.90
CA LEU A 58 -3.67 -15.29 -22.74
C LEU A 58 -3.01 -15.88 -21.50
N GLN A 59 -2.42 -15.07 -20.67
CA GLN A 59 -2.05 -15.44 -19.30
C GLN A 59 -3.05 -14.86 -18.31
N GLY A 60 -3.54 -15.68 -17.38
CA GLY A 60 -4.48 -15.26 -16.35
C GLY A 60 -3.92 -15.55 -14.96
N TYR A 61 -4.20 -14.66 -14.01
CA TYR A 61 -3.74 -14.74 -12.62
C TYR A 61 -4.91 -14.92 -11.66
N VAL A 62 -4.79 -15.88 -10.74
CA VAL A 62 -5.81 -16.19 -9.74
C VAL A 62 -5.17 -16.42 -8.38
N GLN A 63 -5.79 -15.94 -7.31
CA GLN A 63 -5.35 -16.25 -5.96
C GLN A 63 -5.50 -17.75 -5.69
N ARG A 64 -4.47 -18.39 -5.13
CA ARG A 64 -4.46 -19.83 -4.85
C ARG A 64 -5.71 -20.37 -4.12
N PRO A 65 -6.27 -19.68 -3.09
CA PRO A 65 -7.49 -20.14 -2.44
C PRO A 65 -8.74 -20.06 -3.32
N MET A 66 -8.71 -19.23 -4.39
CA MET A 66 -9.84 -19.00 -5.29
C MET A 66 -9.79 -19.87 -6.54
N TYR A 67 -8.65 -20.55 -6.79
CA TYR A 67 -8.51 -21.39 -7.97
C TYR A 67 -9.35 -22.66 -7.84
N ASP A 68 -10.30 -22.82 -8.76
CA ASP A 68 -11.14 -24.00 -8.93
C ASP A 68 -11.05 -24.48 -10.38
N LYS A 69 -10.36 -25.59 -10.57
CA LYS A 69 -10.15 -26.16 -11.90
C LYS A 69 -11.48 -26.58 -12.57
N GLU A 70 -12.42 -27.14 -11.79
CA GLU A 70 -13.69 -27.63 -12.33
C GLU A 70 -14.57 -26.47 -12.77
N ALA A 71 -14.59 -25.37 -12.00
CA ALA A 71 -15.28 -24.14 -12.36
C ALA A 71 -14.67 -23.52 -13.62
N LEU A 72 -13.35 -23.46 -13.73
CA LEU A 72 -12.65 -22.93 -14.90
C LEU A 72 -12.96 -23.75 -16.17
N ASP A 73 -12.86 -25.09 -16.08
CA ASP A 73 -13.15 -25.98 -17.22
C ASP A 73 -14.61 -25.81 -17.69
N ALA A 74 -15.55 -25.69 -16.76
CA ALA A 74 -16.97 -25.48 -17.08
C ALA A 74 -17.21 -24.12 -17.75
N SER A 75 -16.65 -23.03 -17.19
CA SER A 75 -16.79 -21.69 -17.78
C SER A 75 -16.17 -21.61 -19.18
N ILE A 76 -14.99 -22.19 -19.40
CA ILE A 76 -14.37 -22.24 -20.72
C ILE A 76 -15.29 -22.96 -21.69
N ALA A 77 -15.87 -24.12 -21.34
CA ALA A 77 -16.76 -24.87 -22.17
C ALA A 77 -18.05 -24.10 -22.54
N ASP A 78 -18.56 -23.27 -21.62
CA ASP A 78 -19.79 -22.49 -21.87
C ASP A 78 -19.54 -21.23 -22.72
N TYR A 79 -18.37 -20.64 -22.64
CA TYR A 79 -18.05 -19.36 -23.30
C TYR A 79 -17.43 -19.52 -24.67
N MET A 80 -16.72 -20.64 -24.93
CA MET A 80 -16.00 -20.78 -26.20
C MET A 80 -16.93 -21.17 -27.34
N PRO A 81 -16.88 -20.45 -28.49
CA PRO A 81 -17.69 -20.76 -29.67
C PRO A 81 -17.14 -21.99 -30.40
N ASP A 82 -17.98 -22.54 -31.25
CA ASP A 82 -17.59 -23.64 -32.14
C ASP A 82 -16.35 -23.27 -32.98
N GLY A 83 -15.38 -24.15 -33.04
CA GLY A 83 -14.13 -23.96 -33.77
C GLY A 83 -12.99 -23.30 -33.00
N VAL A 84 -13.23 -22.87 -31.76
CA VAL A 84 -12.19 -22.40 -30.83
C VAL A 84 -11.89 -23.49 -29.84
N SER A 85 -10.61 -23.84 -29.67
CA SER A 85 -10.18 -24.75 -28.62
C SER A 85 -9.16 -24.06 -27.72
N VAL A 86 -9.31 -24.26 -26.39
CA VAL A 86 -8.45 -23.72 -25.37
C VAL A 86 -7.80 -24.86 -24.61
N SER A 87 -6.51 -24.76 -24.40
CA SER A 87 -5.77 -25.61 -23.47
C SER A 87 -4.98 -24.69 -22.53
N TYR A 88 -4.68 -25.15 -21.30
CA TYR A 88 -3.93 -24.34 -20.37
C TYR A 88 -3.07 -25.19 -19.43
N GLU A 89 -1.99 -24.59 -18.96
CA GLU A 89 -1.16 -25.11 -17.88
C GLU A 89 -1.20 -24.11 -16.73
N VAL A 90 -1.29 -24.61 -15.49
CA VAL A 90 -1.34 -23.78 -14.29
C VAL A 90 -0.09 -24.04 -13.48
N GLU A 91 0.66 -22.99 -13.20
CA GLU A 91 1.84 -23.04 -12.37
C GLU A 91 1.68 -22.11 -11.16
N GLU A 92 2.34 -22.46 -10.05
CA GLU A 92 2.46 -21.53 -8.93
C GLU A 92 3.38 -20.39 -9.40
N VAL A 93 2.88 -19.14 -9.29
CA VAL A 93 3.73 -17.98 -9.57
C VAL A 93 4.89 -18.06 -8.59
N PRO A 94 6.14 -18.23 -9.06
CA PRO A 94 7.27 -18.16 -8.15
C PRO A 94 7.23 -16.81 -7.43
N ASP A 95 7.66 -16.77 -6.17
CA ASP A 95 7.93 -15.53 -5.45
C ASP A 95 9.06 -14.79 -6.19
N GLN A 96 8.74 -14.28 -7.37
CA GLN A 96 9.63 -13.39 -8.12
C GLN A 96 9.33 -11.98 -7.68
N ASP A 97 10.36 -11.35 -7.20
CA ASP A 97 10.40 -9.93 -6.97
C ASP A 97 10.25 -9.18 -8.32
N TRP A 98 9.00 -8.93 -8.70
CA TRP A 98 8.65 -8.21 -9.94
C TRP A 98 9.19 -6.78 -9.95
N ASN A 99 9.59 -6.28 -8.79
CA ASN A 99 10.12 -4.93 -8.60
C ASN A 99 11.65 -4.88 -8.66
N GLN A 100 12.33 -6.03 -8.76
CA GLN A 100 13.79 -6.10 -8.72
C GLN A 100 14.46 -5.15 -9.75
N GLY A 101 13.87 -4.99 -10.94
CA GLY A 101 14.34 -4.02 -11.94
C GLY A 101 14.21 -2.57 -11.49
N TRP A 102 13.11 -2.23 -10.83
CA TRP A 102 12.85 -0.90 -10.26
C TRP A 102 13.69 -0.62 -9.02
N GLU A 103 13.89 -1.64 -8.19
CA GLU A 103 14.73 -1.56 -7.00
C GLU A 103 16.22 -1.40 -7.34
N ASP A 104 16.65 -1.97 -8.47
CA ASP A 104 18.02 -1.85 -8.95
C ASP A 104 18.30 -0.53 -9.68
N GLU A 105 17.30 0.10 -10.27
CA GLU A 105 17.42 1.43 -10.88
C GLU A 105 17.45 2.55 -9.82
N GLY A 106 16.79 2.34 -8.68
CA GLY A 106 16.69 3.33 -7.61
C GLY A 106 15.89 4.57 -8.01
N PHE A 107 15.97 5.62 -7.19
CA PHE A 107 15.35 6.91 -7.48
C PHE A 107 16.28 8.08 -7.14
N GLU A 108 16.14 9.15 -7.91
CA GLU A 108 16.86 10.41 -7.67
C GLU A 108 16.38 11.06 -6.35
N PRO A 109 17.25 11.84 -5.66
CA PRO A 109 16.86 12.53 -4.43
C PRO A 109 15.61 13.39 -4.61
N ILE A 110 14.63 13.22 -3.72
CA ILE A 110 13.33 13.88 -3.78
C ILE A 110 13.27 15.00 -2.75
N GLY A 111 13.31 16.24 -3.20
CA GLY A 111 13.06 17.41 -2.36
C GLY A 111 11.57 17.52 -2.03
N VAL A 112 11.19 17.38 -0.77
CA VAL A 112 9.81 17.64 -0.32
C VAL A 112 9.61 19.14 -0.14
N ASN A 113 10.59 19.80 0.46
CA ASN A 113 10.77 21.24 0.55
C ASN A 113 12.26 21.56 0.85
N GLU A 114 12.55 22.80 1.26
CA GLU A 114 13.91 23.22 1.61
C GLU A 114 14.51 22.51 2.85
N ASN A 115 13.66 21.89 3.69
CA ASN A 115 14.06 21.31 4.96
C ASN A 115 14.02 19.77 4.99
N LEU A 116 13.50 19.10 3.94
CA LEU A 116 13.39 17.65 3.86
C LEU A 116 13.72 17.13 2.47
N VAL A 117 14.68 16.22 2.41
CA VAL A 117 15.04 15.47 1.21
C VAL A 117 14.99 13.96 1.50
N ILE A 118 14.39 13.22 0.59
CA ILE A 118 14.32 11.76 0.63
C ILE A 118 15.39 11.21 -0.32
N TYR A 119 16.14 10.24 0.15
CA TYR A 119 17.21 9.59 -0.62
C TYR A 119 16.93 8.09 -0.75
N ASP A 120 17.28 7.55 -1.90
CA ASP A 120 17.44 6.12 -2.07
C ASP A 120 18.64 5.64 -1.24
N ALA A 121 18.35 4.79 -0.25
CA ALA A 121 19.35 4.32 0.68
C ALA A 121 20.37 3.35 0.04
N LYS A 122 19.97 2.61 -1.00
CA LYS A 122 20.80 1.63 -1.71
C LYS A 122 21.85 2.31 -2.59
N HIS A 123 21.51 3.46 -3.18
CA HIS A 123 22.32 4.18 -4.17
C HIS A 123 22.95 5.47 -3.61
N THR A 124 22.75 5.77 -2.33
CA THR A 124 23.25 7.01 -1.73
C THR A 124 24.30 6.73 -0.65
N ASP A 125 25.51 7.27 -0.83
CA ASP A 125 26.54 7.25 0.20
C ASP A 125 26.17 8.24 1.32
N ARG A 126 25.77 7.70 2.47
CA ARG A 126 25.30 8.47 3.62
C ARG A 126 26.41 9.28 4.30
N GLU A 127 27.67 8.86 4.14
CA GLU A 127 28.84 9.57 4.69
C GLU A 127 29.07 10.93 4.02
N MET A 128 28.54 11.13 2.80
CA MET A 128 28.58 12.42 2.11
C MET A 128 27.87 13.55 2.86
N PHE A 129 26.99 13.22 3.79
CA PHE A 129 26.18 14.17 4.54
C PHE A 129 26.68 14.39 5.99
N ALA A 130 27.95 14.17 6.24
CA ALA A 130 28.56 14.42 7.53
C ALA A 130 28.56 15.93 7.83
N GLY A 131 27.57 16.39 8.59
CA GLY A 131 27.41 17.78 9.03
C GLY A 131 25.92 18.13 9.21
N ASP A 132 25.66 19.02 10.16
CA ASP A 132 24.32 19.58 10.37
C ASP A 132 24.18 20.85 9.52
N ASP A 133 23.43 20.77 8.43
CA ASP A 133 23.06 21.89 7.58
C ASP A 133 21.58 22.29 7.76
N GLY A 134 20.90 21.73 8.75
CA GLY A 134 19.51 21.98 9.06
C GLY A 134 18.53 21.26 8.11
N VAL A 135 19.01 20.43 7.17
CA VAL A 135 18.18 19.66 6.27
C VAL A 135 17.95 18.27 6.82
N MET A 136 16.71 17.91 7.05
CA MET A 136 16.33 16.54 7.40
C MET A 136 16.51 15.63 6.18
N ARG A 137 17.16 14.50 6.39
CA ARG A 137 17.35 13.46 5.37
C ARG A 137 16.69 12.20 5.82
N ILE A 138 15.84 11.65 4.97
CA ILE A 138 15.18 10.35 5.15
C ILE A 138 15.71 9.43 4.07
N PHE A 139 16.23 8.28 4.50
CA PHE A 139 16.79 7.27 3.61
C PHE A 139 15.79 6.12 3.49
N ILE A 140 15.33 5.83 2.29
CA ILE A 140 14.37 4.77 2.01
C ILE A 140 15.01 3.74 1.08
N GLU A 141 15.00 2.51 1.50
CA GLU A 141 15.23 1.36 0.65
C GLU A 141 13.86 0.74 0.34
N ALA A 142 13.42 0.85 -0.90
CA ALA A 142 12.16 0.23 -1.33
C ALA A 142 12.41 -1.27 -1.58
N ARG A 143 11.68 -2.13 -0.86
CA ARG A 143 11.70 -3.58 -1.02
C ARG A 143 10.27 -4.04 -1.20
N ASN A 144 9.80 -4.12 -2.44
CA ASN A 144 8.42 -4.48 -2.76
C ASN A 144 7.35 -3.69 -1.97
N ALA A 145 7.67 -2.47 -1.52
CA ALA A 145 6.79 -1.65 -0.70
C ALA A 145 6.50 -0.30 -1.36
N PHE A 146 5.24 0.13 -1.30
CA PHE A 146 4.83 1.45 -1.76
C PHE A 146 5.33 2.55 -0.81
N GLY A 147 5.59 3.76 -1.34
CA GLY A 147 5.89 4.93 -0.52
C GLY A 147 7.35 5.36 -0.54
N THR A 148 8.01 5.35 -1.70
CA THR A 148 9.38 5.89 -1.87
C THR A 148 9.45 7.41 -1.71
N GLY A 149 8.30 8.10 -1.74
CA GLY A 149 8.23 9.57 -1.76
C GLY A 149 8.10 10.17 -3.16
N THR A 150 8.17 9.36 -4.21
CA THR A 150 8.00 9.82 -5.61
C THR A 150 6.56 10.26 -5.90
N HIS A 151 5.58 9.66 -5.22
CA HIS A 151 4.17 9.92 -5.45
C HIS A 151 3.70 11.23 -4.79
N GLN A 152 2.80 11.96 -5.44
CA GLN A 152 2.25 13.24 -4.98
C GLN A 152 1.60 13.13 -3.60
N THR A 153 0.83 12.05 -3.36
CA THR A 153 0.13 11.82 -2.10
C THR A 153 1.08 11.75 -0.91
N THR A 154 2.20 11.04 -1.05
CA THR A 154 3.23 10.95 -0.02
C THR A 154 3.84 12.33 0.26
N ARG A 155 4.22 13.07 -0.79
CA ARG A 155 4.79 14.42 -0.63
C ARG A 155 3.83 15.40 0.02
N MET A 156 2.53 15.33 -0.30
CA MET A 156 1.52 16.20 0.33
C MET A 156 1.42 15.95 1.83
N ILE A 157 1.40 14.68 2.27
CA ILE A 157 1.37 14.35 3.71
C ILE A 157 2.66 14.81 4.40
N LEU A 158 3.83 14.55 3.79
CA LEU A 158 5.11 14.99 4.35
C LEU A 158 5.17 16.51 4.54
N ARG A 159 4.70 17.30 3.56
CA ARG A 159 4.60 18.77 3.68
C ARG A 159 3.67 19.18 4.82
N ARG A 160 2.57 18.45 5.05
CA ARG A 160 1.68 18.70 6.20
C ARG A 160 2.36 18.41 7.52
N LEU A 161 3.05 17.27 7.65
CA LEU A 161 3.79 16.92 8.87
C LEU A 161 4.85 17.98 9.22
N LEU A 162 5.58 18.48 8.22
CA LEU A 162 6.57 19.56 8.39
C LEU A 162 5.93 20.87 8.84
N GLY A 163 4.68 21.13 8.49
CA GLY A 163 3.93 22.33 8.89
C GLY A 163 3.17 22.17 10.21
N MET A 164 3.23 21.02 10.86
CA MET A 164 2.48 20.72 12.09
C MET A 164 3.42 20.59 13.30
N ASP A 165 2.91 20.92 14.48
CA ASP A 165 3.56 20.55 15.73
C ASP A 165 3.31 19.07 16.04
N VAL A 166 4.30 18.23 15.74
CA VAL A 166 4.27 16.78 15.98
C VAL A 166 5.13 16.35 17.17
N HIS A 167 5.90 17.28 17.74
CA HIS A 167 6.82 16.97 18.84
C HIS A 167 6.07 16.44 20.06
N GLY A 168 6.47 15.25 20.54
CA GLY A 168 5.83 14.56 21.68
C GLY A 168 4.41 14.08 21.39
N LYS A 169 3.95 14.09 20.12
CA LYS A 169 2.65 13.57 19.71
C LYS A 169 2.76 12.09 19.36
N SER A 170 1.76 11.31 19.78
CA SER A 170 1.62 9.94 19.32
C SER A 170 1.03 9.90 17.90
N VAL A 171 1.61 9.09 17.02
CA VAL A 171 1.23 9.00 15.61
C VAL A 171 0.89 7.55 15.26
N LEU A 172 -0.20 7.37 14.50
CA LEU A 172 -0.59 6.11 13.88
C LEU A 172 -0.48 6.26 12.35
N ASP A 173 0.28 5.38 11.71
CA ASP A 173 0.50 5.31 10.25
C ASP A 173 -0.19 4.07 9.70
N CYS A 174 -1.34 4.25 9.02
CA CYS A 174 -2.22 3.20 8.56
C CYS A 174 -1.90 2.82 7.10
N GLY A 175 -1.50 1.58 6.85
CA GLY A 175 -0.96 1.17 5.57
C GLY A 175 0.39 1.84 5.33
N CYS A 176 1.36 1.56 6.21
CA CYS A 176 2.59 2.36 6.30
C CYS A 176 3.57 2.15 5.13
N GLY A 177 3.44 1.06 4.35
CA GLY A 177 4.31 0.78 3.21
C GLY A 177 5.79 0.76 3.61
N THR A 178 6.61 1.63 3.00
CA THR A 178 8.03 1.79 3.35
C THR A 178 8.26 2.38 4.75
N GLY A 179 7.21 2.83 5.43
CA GLY A 179 7.29 3.51 6.73
C GLY A 179 7.65 5.00 6.65
N ILE A 180 7.78 5.58 5.47
CA ILE A 180 8.31 6.94 5.26
C ILE A 180 7.55 8.01 6.08
N LEU A 181 6.22 7.88 6.22
CA LEU A 181 5.40 8.87 6.94
C LEU A 181 5.63 8.77 8.44
N GLY A 182 5.56 7.55 9.00
CA GLY A 182 5.85 7.29 10.42
C GLY A 182 7.28 7.65 10.79
N ILE A 183 8.26 7.29 9.95
CA ILE A 183 9.68 7.63 10.13
C ILE A 183 9.86 9.14 10.16
N THR A 184 9.25 9.87 9.21
CA THR A 184 9.34 11.32 9.18
C THR A 184 8.69 11.95 10.41
N ALA A 185 7.54 11.46 10.86
CA ALA A 185 6.89 11.91 12.07
C ALA A 185 7.80 11.72 13.30
N SER A 186 8.41 10.54 13.45
CA SER A 186 9.39 10.26 14.52
C SER A 186 10.58 11.22 14.46
N ARG A 187 11.16 11.44 13.28
CA ARG A 187 12.30 12.37 13.09
C ARG A 187 11.92 13.82 13.38
N LEU A 188 10.66 14.19 13.31
CA LEU A 188 10.11 15.49 13.74
C LEU A 188 9.80 15.52 15.24
N GLY A 189 10.06 14.44 15.97
CA GLY A 189 9.91 14.35 17.42
C GLY A 189 8.59 13.76 17.89
N ALA A 190 7.82 13.10 17.02
CA ALA A 190 6.67 12.31 17.44
C ALA A 190 7.11 11.12 18.29
N ASP A 191 6.33 10.81 19.35
CA ASP A 191 6.61 9.70 20.26
C ASP A 191 5.35 9.33 21.08
N PRO A 192 4.89 8.05 21.03
CA PRO A 192 5.33 6.96 20.16
C PRO A 192 4.77 7.05 18.73
N VAL A 193 5.33 6.27 17.83
CA VAL A 193 4.81 6.03 16.49
C VAL A 193 4.42 4.56 16.35
N LEU A 194 3.24 4.28 15.82
CA LEU A 194 2.78 2.94 15.47
C LEU A 194 2.42 2.93 13.99
N GLY A 195 2.95 1.97 13.25
CA GLY A 195 2.52 1.68 11.89
C GLY A 195 1.82 0.32 11.79
N TYR A 196 1.02 0.10 10.76
CA TYR A 196 0.63 -1.24 10.35
C TYR A 196 0.50 -1.31 8.83
N ASP A 197 0.72 -2.52 8.30
CA ASP A 197 0.47 -2.82 6.90
C ASP A 197 -0.05 -4.25 6.76
N ILE A 198 -0.92 -4.49 5.77
CA ILE A 198 -1.46 -5.81 5.49
C ILE A 198 -0.44 -6.71 4.81
N ASP A 199 0.52 -6.12 4.10
CA ASP A 199 1.56 -6.81 3.38
C ASP A 199 2.80 -7.01 4.26
N GLU A 200 3.26 -8.27 4.36
CA GLU A 200 4.42 -8.64 5.18
C GLU A 200 5.71 -7.95 4.71
N TRP A 201 5.90 -7.82 3.39
CA TRP A 201 7.05 -7.12 2.83
C TRP A 201 7.06 -5.65 3.22
N SER A 202 5.90 -5.00 3.17
CA SER A 202 5.74 -3.62 3.60
C SER A 202 6.03 -3.44 5.08
N ALA A 203 5.47 -4.31 5.94
CA ALA A 203 5.70 -4.24 7.38
C ALA A 203 7.19 -4.44 7.74
N ASP A 204 7.84 -5.44 7.17
CA ASP A 204 9.28 -5.70 7.35
C ASP A 204 10.13 -4.56 6.79
N ASN A 205 9.75 -4.01 5.63
CA ASN A 205 10.45 -2.89 5.02
C ASN A 205 10.34 -1.61 5.85
N ALA A 206 9.17 -1.34 6.43
CA ALA A 206 8.99 -0.19 7.33
C ALA A 206 9.90 -0.29 8.56
N GLN A 207 10.00 -1.47 9.19
CA GLN A 207 10.92 -1.71 10.31
C GLN A 207 12.38 -1.55 9.89
N HIS A 208 12.76 -2.10 8.73
CA HIS A 208 14.11 -1.93 8.18
C HIS A 208 14.43 -0.45 7.97
N ASN A 209 13.55 0.29 7.30
CA ASN A 209 13.75 1.71 7.03
C ASN A 209 13.75 2.56 8.31
N ALA A 210 12.96 2.21 9.33
CA ALA A 210 13.01 2.87 10.64
C ALA A 210 14.40 2.72 11.27
N ALA A 211 14.93 1.50 11.33
CA ALA A 211 16.28 1.25 11.82
C ALA A 211 17.34 1.98 10.99
N LEU A 212 17.19 2.00 9.66
CA LEU A 212 18.07 2.69 8.72
C LEU A 212 18.16 4.20 9.01
N ASN A 213 17.08 4.81 9.46
CA ASN A 213 16.98 6.22 9.81
C ASN A 213 17.25 6.50 11.31
N GLY A 214 17.67 5.50 12.10
CA GLY A 214 17.91 5.63 13.53
C GLY A 214 16.65 5.92 14.34
N VAL A 215 15.49 5.45 13.87
CA VAL A 215 14.20 5.58 14.54
C VAL A 215 13.99 4.34 15.40
N GLU A 216 13.92 4.52 16.72
CA GLU A 216 13.78 3.45 17.72
C GLU A 216 12.40 3.41 18.39
N ASN A 217 11.57 4.44 18.16
CA ASN A 217 10.25 4.62 18.78
C ASN A 217 9.09 4.40 17.81
N MET A 218 9.34 3.68 16.73
CA MET A 218 8.33 3.25 15.77
C MET A 218 8.20 1.72 15.83
N ASP A 219 7.01 1.26 16.19
CA ASP A 219 6.61 -0.14 16.10
C ASP A 219 5.74 -0.35 14.84
N VAL A 220 5.83 -1.52 14.21
CA VAL A 220 5.03 -1.88 13.04
C VAL A 220 4.33 -3.20 13.27
N LEU A 221 3.02 -3.26 12.98
CA LEU A 221 2.18 -4.45 13.06
C LEU A 221 1.87 -4.97 11.66
N LEU A 222 1.86 -6.28 11.52
CA LEU A 222 1.39 -6.94 10.29
C LEU A 222 -0.11 -7.21 10.39
N GLY A 223 -0.89 -6.71 9.44
CA GLY A 223 -2.32 -6.97 9.27
C GLY A 223 -3.08 -5.72 8.81
N ASP A 224 -4.39 -5.89 8.61
CA ASP A 224 -5.31 -4.81 8.28
C ASP A 224 -5.73 -4.01 9.53
N ALA A 225 -6.70 -3.10 9.39
CA ALA A 225 -7.16 -2.25 10.51
C ALA A 225 -7.66 -3.04 11.74
N SER A 226 -7.95 -4.35 11.62
CA SER A 226 -8.36 -5.19 12.75
C SER A 226 -7.23 -5.43 13.77
N VAL A 227 -5.97 -5.24 13.40
CA VAL A 227 -4.84 -5.31 14.35
C VAL A 227 -4.99 -4.29 15.47
N LEU A 228 -5.68 -3.19 15.18
CA LEU A 228 -5.95 -2.12 16.13
C LEU A 228 -6.88 -2.57 17.28
N ASP A 229 -7.69 -3.61 17.11
CA ASP A 229 -8.54 -4.18 18.17
C ASP A 229 -7.72 -4.61 19.41
N ASN A 230 -6.42 -4.88 19.22
CA ASN A 230 -5.51 -5.25 20.28
C ASN A 230 -4.64 -4.07 20.78
N VAL A 231 -4.85 -2.87 20.26
CA VAL A 231 -4.14 -1.64 20.62
C VAL A 231 -5.02 -0.82 21.55
N GLU A 232 -4.58 -0.66 22.80
CA GLU A 232 -5.32 0.14 23.80
C GLU A 232 -5.04 1.65 23.66
N ASP A 233 -3.93 1.99 22.99
CA ASP A 233 -3.47 3.37 22.84
C ASP A 233 -4.33 4.15 21.84
N ARG A 234 -4.40 5.46 22.09
CA ARG A 234 -4.99 6.43 21.18
C ARG A 234 -3.94 7.44 20.74
N PHE A 235 -4.13 7.98 19.56
CA PHE A 235 -3.13 8.79 18.87
C PHE A 235 -3.58 10.24 18.74
N ASP A 236 -2.61 11.14 18.78
CA ASP A 236 -2.82 12.57 18.54
C ASP A 236 -2.96 12.87 17.04
N ILE A 237 -2.31 12.04 16.21
CA ILE A 237 -2.35 12.16 14.75
C ILE A 237 -2.53 10.75 14.19
N VAL A 238 -3.49 10.60 13.28
CA VAL A 238 -3.71 9.39 12.47
C VAL A 238 -3.46 9.76 11.01
N ILE A 239 -2.66 8.97 10.32
CA ILE A 239 -2.28 9.16 8.92
C ILE A 239 -2.70 7.92 8.16
N ALA A 240 -3.32 8.10 6.98
CA ALA A 240 -3.56 7.01 6.05
C ALA A 240 -3.37 7.49 4.61
N ASN A 241 -2.48 6.82 3.88
CA ASN A 241 -2.23 7.06 2.46
C ASN A 241 -2.53 5.79 1.67
N ILE A 242 -3.80 5.42 1.62
CA ILE A 242 -4.30 4.17 1.06
C ILE A 242 -5.52 4.39 0.17
N ASN A 243 -5.97 3.35 -0.52
CA ASN A 243 -7.12 3.42 -1.43
C ASN A 243 -8.38 3.97 -0.76
N ARG A 244 -9.12 4.85 -1.46
CA ARG A 244 -10.37 5.48 -1.01
C ARG A 244 -11.36 4.51 -0.37
N ASN A 245 -11.59 3.35 -0.98
CA ASN A 245 -12.59 2.40 -0.50
C ASN A 245 -12.20 1.82 0.86
N ILE A 246 -10.91 1.56 1.06
CA ILE A 246 -10.36 1.10 2.34
C ILE A 246 -10.43 2.21 3.37
N LEU A 247 -10.07 3.47 3.02
CA LEU A 247 -10.22 4.62 3.91
C LEU A 247 -11.64 4.73 4.47
N ILE A 248 -12.65 4.57 3.61
CA ILE A 248 -14.07 4.66 4.02
C ILE A 248 -14.44 3.48 4.93
N ALA A 249 -14.00 2.26 4.59
CA ALA A 249 -14.29 1.07 5.37
C ALA A 249 -13.65 1.11 6.77
N ASP A 250 -12.41 1.59 6.87
CA ASP A 250 -11.62 1.61 8.10
C ASP A 250 -11.84 2.87 8.96
N MET A 251 -12.64 3.82 8.46
CA MET A 251 -12.90 5.10 9.16
C MET A 251 -13.36 4.93 10.62
N PRO A 252 -14.24 3.97 10.96
CA PRO A 252 -14.60 3.72 12.35
C PRO A 252 -13.42 3.28 13.21
N ALA A 253 -12.52 2.45 12.67
CA ALA A 253 -11.32 2.01 13.38
C ALA A 253 -10.34 3.18 13.62
N PHE A 254 -10.13 4.03 12.61
CA PHE A 254 -9.34 5.24 12.76
C PHE A 254 -9.90 6.13 13.87
N ARG A 255 -11.21 6.39 13.83
CA ARG A 255 -11.87 7.24 14.84
C ARG A 255 -11.76 6.67 16.25
N ALA A 256 -11.89 5.36 16.42
CA ALA A 256 -11.78 4.70 17.72
C ALA A 256 -10.40 4.90 18.37
N HIS A 257 -9.34 5.02 17.55
CA HIS A 257 -7.96 5.20 18.00
C HIS A 257 -7.49 6.66 18.01
N MET A 258 -8.37 7.61 17.77
CA MET A 258 -8.07 9.04 17.90
C MET A 258 -8.33 9.54 19.33
N LYS A 259 -7.42 10.34 19.85
CA LYS A 259 -7.66 11.14 21.06
C LYS A 259 -8.68 12.25 20.81
N GLU A 260 -9.18 12.86 21.86
CA GLU A 260 -9.97 14.08 21.74
C GLU A 260 -9.13 15.20 21.13
N GLY A 261 -9.64 15.85 20.08
CA GLY A 261 -8.91 16.90 19.37
C GLY A 261 -7.78 16.42 18.47
N ALA A 262 -7.63 15.10 18.28
CA ALA A 262 -6.68 14.51 17.35
C ALA A 262 -6.92 14.96 15.91
N ARG A 263 -5.92 14.78 15.08
CA ARG A 263 -5.96 15.09 13.65
C ARG A 263 -5.91 13.82 12.83
N LEU A 264 -6.71 13.79 11.74
CA LEU A 264 -6.71 12.72 10.76
C LEU A 264 -6.25 13.30 9.42
N ILE A 265 -5.19 12.71 8.85
CA ILE A 265 -4.62 13.10 7.56
C ILE A 265 -4.85 11.95 6.60
N LEU A 266 -5.62 12.19 5.55
CA LEU A 266 -5.97 11.18 4.55
C LEU A 266 -5.48 11.59 3.16
N SER A 267 -4.94 10.64 2.43
CA SER A 267 -4.57 10.74 1.01
C SER A 267 -4.64 9.37 0.33
N GLY A 268 -4.26 9.27 -0.96
CA GLY A 268 -4.42 8.05 -1.75
C GLY A 268 -5.75 8.02 -2.51
N PHE A 269 -6.34 9.20 -2.73
CA PHE A 269 -7.59 9.38 -3.49
C PHE A 269 -7.53 10.65 -4.35
N TYR A 270 -8.40 10.71 -5.34
CA TYR A 270 -8.47 11.85 -6.25
C TYR A 270 -9.24 13.03 -5.66
N GLU A 271 -9.01 14.23 -6.16
CA GLU A 271 -9.76 15.44 -5.77
C GLU A 271 -11.29 15.24 -5.89
N ALA A 272 -11.73 14.55 -6.94
CA ALA A 272 -13.12 14.22 -7.16
C ALA A 272 -13.76 13.36 -6.04
N ASP A 273 -12.95 12.64 -5.28
CA ASP A 273 -13.39 11.76 -4.19
C ASP A 273 -13.54 12.49 -2.84
N VAL A 274 -13.05 13.73 -2.72
CA VAL A 274 -13.09 14.52 -1.47
C VAL A 274 -14.49 14.58 -0.86
N PRO A 275 -15.58 14.82 -1.60
CA PRO A 275 -16.92 14.86 -1.01
C PRO A 275 -17.35 13.53 -0.37
N MET A 276 -16.89 12.39 -0.92
CA MET A 276 -17.21 11.05 -0.40
C MET A 276 -16.44 10.78 0.89
N ILE A 277 -15.16 11.15 0.93
CA ILE A 277 -14.31 11.04 2.14
C ILE A 277 -14.87 11.97 3.24
N GLU A 278 -15.25 13.20 2.91
CA GLU A 278 -15.84 14.14 3.86
C GLU A 278 -17.17 13.61 4.45
N ALA A 279 -18.00 12.98 3.63
CA ALA A 279 -19.23 12.35 4.12
C ALA A 279 -18.94 11.25 5.15
N ALA A 280 -17.99 10.36 4.84
CA ALA A 280 -17.60 9.26 5.75
C ALA A 280 -16.97 9.77 7.05
N THR A 281 -16.09 10.78 7.00
CA THR A 281 -15.49 11.38 8.20
C THR A 281 -16.50 12.10 9.06
N LYS A 282 -17.49 12.77 8.44
CA LYS A 282 -18.59 13.45 9.15
C LYS A 282 -19.47 12.48 9.92
N GLU A 283 -19.72 11.27 9.41
CA GLU A 283 -20.43 10.21 10.12
C GLU A 283 -19.71 9.81 11.41
N GLN A 284 -18.40 9.97 11.47
CA GLN A 284 -17.57 9.73 12.65
C GLN A 284 -17.38 10.97 13.55
N GLY A 285 -18.10 12.06 13.24
CA GLY A 285 -18.03 13.30 14.01
C GLY A 285 -16.76 14.12 13.77
N LEU A 286 -16.07 13.91 12.66
CA LEU A 286 -14.91 14.69 12.24
C LEU A 286 -15.32 15.74 11.22
N ALA A 287 -14.67 16.89 11.29
CA ALA A 287 -14.88 18.01 10.37
C ALA A 287 -13.66 18.22 9.47
N LEU A 288 -13.90 18.48 8.21
CA LEU A 288 -12.86 18.87 7.26
C LEU A 288 -12.27 20.22 7.67
N CYS A 289 -10.94 20.25 7.82
CA CYS A 289 -10.19 21.47 8.16
C CYS A 289 -9.57 22.10 6.94
N ASP A 290 -8.97 21.28 6.07
CA ASP A 290 -8.21 21.75 4.90
C ASP A 290 -8.03 20.63 3.88
N VAL A 291 -7.93 20.98 2.60
CA VAL A 291 -7.59 20.10 1.48
C VAL A 291 -6.49 20.75 0.66
N VAL A 292 -5.48 19.98 0.30
CA VAL A 292 -4.50 20.36 -0.71
C VAL A 292 -4.52 19.35 -1.84
N THR A 293 -4.24 19.80 -3.05
CA THR A 293 -4.19 18.96 -4.25
C THR A 293 -2.84 19.11 -4.94
N ASP A 294 -2.41 18.04 -5.59
CA ASP A 294 -1.22 18.00 -6.44
C ASP A 294 -1.58 17.14 -7.65
N GLU A 295 -1.67 17.75 -8.84
CA GLU A 295 -2.35 17.19 -10.01
C GLU A 295 -3.80 16.78 -9.67
N ASP A 296 -4.19 15.53 -9.95
CA ASP A 296 -5.53 15.02 -9.66
C ASP A 296 -5.68 14.43 -8.25
N TRP A 297 -4.58 14.36 -7.47
CA TRP A 297 -4.57 13.76 -6.13
C TRP A 297 -4.88 14.75 -5.04
N ALA A 298 -5.51 14.29 -3.97
CA ALA A 298 -5.87 15.10 -2.82
C ALA A 298 -5.26 14.57 -1.52
N CYS A 299 -4.99 15.52 -0.61
CA CYS A 299 -4.67 15.23 0.79
C CYS A 299 -5.55 16.11 1.68
N ALA A 300 -6.38 15.48 2.51
CA ALA A 300 -7.33 16.14 3.38
C ALA A 300 -6.95 16.02 4.85
N LEU A 301 -7.18 17.10 5.61
CA LEU A 301 -6.99 17.17 7.05
C LEU A 301 -8.35 17.31 7.74
N PHE A 302 -8.59 16.47 8.73
CA PHE A 302 -9.81 16.46 9.56
C PHE A 302 -9.48 16.60 11.05
N LYS A 303 -10.48 17.08 11.81
CA LYS A 303 -10.42 17.18 13.26
C LYS A 303 -11.78 16.86 13.89
#